data_62b60ac9f38b5a5810e9035d89652e8f
#
_entry.id   62b60ac9f38b5a5810e9035d89652e8f
#
_cell.length_a   1.000
_cell.length_b   1.000
_cell.length_c   1.000
_cell.angle_alpha   90.00
_cell.angle_beta   90.00
_cell.angle_gamma   90.00
#
_symmetry.space_group_name_H-M   'P 1'
#
loop_
_entity.id
_entity.type
_entity.pdbx_description
1 polymer ?
#
loop_
_entity_poly.entity_id
_entity_poly.type
_entity_poly.pdbx_seq_one_letter_code
_entity_poly.pdbx_strand_id
1 'polypeptide(L)'
;MKLVIREPWSTDVARFLDREADKIVSSAVAQIEVIRGVRVAEAGIEGEQEARELLASCVLLDVDRDVVEEARALAGPTLGTLDAIHLSSARRSRALSLVTYDRQLGRAARELGIRVEAPGLA
;
A
#
# COMPACT_ATOMS: atom_id res chain seq x y z
N MET A 1 0.51 8.73 13.07
CA MET A 1 0.79 8.86 11.63
C MET A 1 0.17 7.71 10.88
N LYS A 2 -0.50 7.99 9.80
CA LYS A 2 -1.11 6.94 8.97
C LYS A 2 -0.28 6.73 7.70
N LEU A 3 -0.10 5.49 7.33
CA LEU A 3 0.68 5.08 6.17
C LEU A 3 -0.18 4.22 5.26
N VAL A 4 -0.07 4.43 3.96
CA VAL A 4 -0.67 3.54 2.97
C VAL A 4 0.47 2.81 2.27
N ILE A 5 0.32 1.50 2.12
CA ILE A 5 1.35 0.64 1.55
C ILE A 5 0.85 0.00 0.28
N ARG A 6 1.69 0.08 -0.74
CA ARG A 6 1.51 -0.62 -2.00
C ARG A 6 2.89 -1.13 -2.44
N GLU A 7 3.24 -2.33 -2.04
CA GLU A 7 4.52 -2.93 -2.42
C GLU A 7 4.47 -4.46 -2.39
N PRO A 8 5.31 -5.13 -3.21
CA PRO A 8 5.51 -6.57 -3.10
C PRO A 8 6.09 -6.93 -1.73
N TRP A 9 5.78 -8.14 -1.28
CA TRP A 9 6.32 -8.65 -0.02
C TRP A 9 7.85 -8.77 -0.11
N SER A 10 8.54 -8.20 0.86
CA SER A 10 9.98 -8.32 1.00
C SER A 10 10.34 -8.27 2.48
N THR A 11 11.60 -8.65 2.80
CA THR A 11 12.08 -8.60 4.18
C THR A 11 12.04 -7.18 4.75
N ASP A 12 12.43 -6.19 3.95
CA ASP A 12 12.42 -4.78 4.39
C ASP A 12 11.02 -4.28 4.62
N VAL A 13 10.09 -4.61 3.73
CA VAL A 13 8.68 -4.25 3.89
C VAL A 13 8.10 -4.94 5.12
N ALA A 14 8.39 -6.24 5.31
CA ALA A 14 7.91 -6.98 6.47
C ALA A 14 8.38 -6.36 7.78
N ARG A 15 9.66 -5.99 7.87
CA ARG A 15 10.21 -5.33 9.05
C ARG A 15 9.58 -3.98 9.31
N PHE A 16 9.38 -3.21 8.26
CA PHE A 16 8.71 -1.92 8.35
C PHE A 16 7.27 -2.06 8.86
N LEU A 17 6.52 -3.00 8.29
CA LEU A 17 5.15 -3.27 8.69
C LEU A 17 5.06 -3.70 10.15
N ASP A 18 5.98 -4.55 10.59
CA ASP A 18 6.00 -5.02 11.97
C ASP A 18 6.18 -3.88 12.97
N ARG A 19 7.05 -2.92 12.65
CA ARG A 19 7.30 -1.76 13.49
C ARG A 19 6.15 -0.75 13.51
N GLU A 20 5.43 -0.63 12.40
CA GLU A 20 4.45 0.42 12.18
C GLU A 20 3.01 -0.11 12.08
N ALA A 21 2.78 -1.38 12.44
CA ALA A 21 1.51 -2.06 12.20
C ALA A 21 0.29 -1.29 12.71
N ASP A 22 0.40 -0.67 13.88
CA ASP A 22 -0.68 0.08 14.50
C ASP A 22 -0.95 1.43 13.82
N LYS A 23 -0.10 1.82 12.88
CA LYS A 23 -0.18 3.11 12.19
C LYS A 23 -0.52 2.95 10.70
N ILE A 24 -0.69 1.71 10.25
CA ILE A 24 -0.84 1.43 8.83
C ILE A 24 -2.32 1.42 8.45
N VAL A 25 -2.58 2.14 7.38
CA VAL A 25 -3.87 2.13 6.69
C VAL A 25 -3.59 1.70 5.25
N SER A 26 -4.40 0.84 4.70
CA SER A 26 -4.25 0.43 3.31
C SER A 26 -5.61 0.23 2.67
N SER A 27 -5.62 0.06 1.34
CA SER A 27 -6.82 -0.33 0.64
C SER A 27 -7.12 -1.81 0.88
N ALA A 28 -8.39 -2.17 0.89
CA ALA A 28 -8.81 -3.57 1.04
C ALA A 28 -8.18 -4.48 -0.03
N VAL A 29 -7.86 -3.95 -1.22
CA VAL A 29 -7.19 -4.74 -2.27
C VAL A 29 -5.77 -5.14 -1.89
N ALA A 30 -5.15 -4.49 -0.91
CA ALA A 30 -3.84 -4.88 -0.42
C ALA A 30 -3.82 -6.29 0.14
N GLN A 31 -4.95 -6.78 0.66
CA GLN A 31 -5.05 -8.16 1.12
C GLN A 31 -4.71 -9.15 0.00
N ILE A 32 -5.20 -8.87 -1.21
CA ILE A 32 -4.93 -9.71 -2.37
C ILE A 32 -3.47 -9.56 -2.79
N GLU A 33 -2.98 -8.34 -2.88
CA GLU A 33 -1.63 -8.06 -3.36
C GLU A 33 -0.56 -8.62 -2.44
N VAL A 34 -0.72 -8.45 -1.13
CA VAL A 34 0.26 -8.94 -0.15
C VAL A 34 0.30 -10.46 -0.15
N ILE A 35 -0.85 -11.13 -0.12
CA ILE A 35 -0.90 -12.59 -0.14
C ILE A 35 -0.35 -13.13 -1.46
N ARG A 36 -0.69 -12.50 -2.58
CA ARG A 36 -0.12 -12.88 -3.86
C ARG A 36 1.41 -12.71 -3.87
N GLY A 37 1.90 -11.59 -3.33
CA GLY A 37 3.32 -11.33 -3.24
C GLY A 37 4.07 -12.37 -2.41
N VAL A 38 3.49 -12.79 -1.30
CA VAL A 38 4.05 -13.86 -0.45
C VAL A 38 4.16 -15.16 -1.23
N ARG A 39 3.14 -15.49 -2.01
CA ARG A 39 3.11 -16.72 -2.82
C ARG A 39 4.12 -16.65 -3.97
N VAL A 40 4.23 -15.50 -4.62
CA VAL A 40 5.24 -15.30 -5.67
C VAL A 40 6.65 -15.43 -5.10
N ALA A 41 6.88 -14.92 -3.89
CA ALA A 41 8.17 -15.02 -3.20
C ALA A 41 8.45 -16.42 -2.63
N GLU A 42 7.48 -17.34 -2.71
CA GLU A 42 7.60 -18.70 -2.17
C GLU A 42 7.98 -18.69 -0.69
N ALA A 43 7.37 -17.78 0.08
CA ALA A 43 7.67 -17.62 1.50
C ALA A 43 7.07 -18.75 2.37
N GLY A 44 6.28 -19.65 1.79
CA GLY A 44 5.72 -20.81 2.47
C GLY A 44 4.54 -20.47 3.38
N ILE A 45 4.13 -21.48 4.15
CA ILE A 45 2.99 -21.36 5.06
C ILE A 45 3.28 -20.33 6.16
N GLU A 46 4.50 -20.33 6.67
CA GLU A 46 4.89 -19.39 7.73
C GLU A 46 4.88 -17.95 7.23
N GLY A 47 5.38 -17.70 6.02
CA GLY A 47 5.37 -16.38 5.42
C GLY A 47 3.95 -15.88 5.15
N GLU A 48 3.07 -16.76 4.68
CA GLU A 48 1.68 -16.40 4.46
C GLU A 48 0.96 -16.11 5.78
N GLN A 49 1.22 -16.89 6.82
CA GLN A 49 0.67 -16.67 8.15
C GLN A 49 1.10 -15.33 8.72
N GLU A 50 2.38 -15.01 8.62
CA GLU A 50 2.92 -13.72 9.04
C GLU A 50 2.26 -12.57 8.32
N ALA A 51 2.08 -12.69 7.01
CA ALA A 51 1.42 -11.66 6.21
C ALA A 51 -0.04 -11.46 6.64
N ARG A 52 -0.77 -12.53 6.92
CA ARG A 52 -2.14 -12.46 7.39
C ARG A 52 -2.24 -11.75 8.74
N GLU A 53 -1.30 -12.03 9.64
CA GLU A 53 -1.26 -11.39 10.95
C GLU A 53 -0.99 -9.88 10.82
N LEU A 54 -0.07 -9.50 9.94
CA LEU A 54 0.21 -8.09 9.69
C LEU A 54 -0.99 -7.37 9.09
N LEU A 55 -1.66 -7.98 8.13
CA LEU A 55 -2.87 -7.41 7.53
C LEU A 55 -3.99 -7.23 8.56
N ALA A 56 -4.11 -8.18 9.50
CA ALA A 56 -5.09 -8.08 10.57
C ALA A 56 -4.82 -6.92 11.53
N SER A 57 -3.56 -6.45 11.59
CA SER A 57 -3.17 -5.30 12.41
C SER A 57 -3.40 -3.97 11.73
N CYS A 58 -3.62 -3.97 10.42
CA CYS A 58 -3.79 -2.75 9.64
C CYS A 58 -5.26 -2.35 9.57
N VAL A 59 -5.49 -1.06 9.37
CA VAL A 59 -6.82 -0.57 9.01
C VAL A 59 -6.94 -0.69 7.50
N LEU A 60 -7.92 -1.45 7.03
CA LEU A 60 -8.15 -1.64 5.61
C LEU A 60 -9.38 -0.85 5.19
N LEU A 61 -9.20 0.03 4.22
CA LEU A 61 -10.27 0.88 3.71
C LEU A 61 -10.99 0.19 2.56
N ASP A 62 -12.30 0.21 2.59
CA ASP A 62 -13.10 -0.35 1.51
C ASP A 62 -12.87 0.41 0.21
N VAL A 63 -12.91 -0.32 -0.89
CA VAL A 63 -12.90 0.26 -2.22
C VAL A 63 -14.35 0.53 -2.62
N ASP A 64 -14.86 1.64 -2.14
CA ASP A 64 -16.23 2.03 -2.37
C ASP A 64 -16.36 2.89 -3.64
N ARG A 65 -17.58 3.37 -3.89
CA ARG A 65 -17.85 4.19 -5.07
C ARG A 65 -16.96 5.43 -5.11
N ASP A 66 -16.80 6.11 -3.98
CA ASP A 66 -16.03 7.36 -3.92
C ASP A 66 -14.56 7.11 -4.24
N VAL A 67 -13.99 6.01 -3.73
CA VAL A 67 -12.63 5.61 -4.06
C VAL A 67 -12.52 5.33 -5.57
N VAL A 68 -13.46 4.61 -6.14
CA VAL A 68 -13.45 4.28 -7.57
C VAL A 68 -13.56 5.54 -8.43
N GLU A 69 -14.45 6.45 -8.08
CA GLU A 69 -14.60 7.70 -8.84
C GLU A 69 -13.33 8.56 -8.81
N GLU A 70 -12.71 8.69 -7.64
CA GLU A 70 -11.45 9.42 -7.54
C GLU A 70 -10.32 8.71 -8.28
N ALA A 71 -10.22 7.39 -8.12
CA ALA A 71 -9.21 6.61 -8.82
C ALA A 71 -9.35 6.75 -10.35
N ARG A 72 -10.57 6.79 -10.85
CA ARG A 72 -10.83 7.01 -12.27
C ARG A 72 -10.30 8.36 -12.75
N ALA A 73 -10.39 9.38 -11.91
CA ALA A 73 -9.85 10.70 -12.24
C ALA A 73 -8.31 10.73 -12.19
N LEU A 74 -7.71 9.92 -11.30
CA LEU A 74 -6.26 9.88 -11.13
C LEU A 74 -5.55 8.97 -12.13
N ALA A 75 -6.22 7.89 -12.56
CA ALA A 75 -5.63 6.93 -13.47
C ALA A 75 -5.36 7.54 -14.85
N GLY A 76 -4.28 7.11 -15.48
CA GLY A 76 -3.90 7.64 -16.77
C GLY A 76 -2.86 6.75 -17.42
N PRO A 77 -2.22 7.22 -18.50
CA PRO A 77 -1.24 6.41 -19.22
C PRO A 77 -0.07 5.94 -18.38
N THR A 78 0.30 6.70 -17.35
CA THR A 78 1.44 6.38 -16.49
C THR A 78 1.05 5.89 -15.11
N LEU A 79 -0.19 6.13 -14.68
CA LEU A 79 -0.67 5.67 -13.37
C LEU A 79 -1.75 4.61 -13.60
N GLY A 80 -1.42 3.37 -13.27
CA GLY A 80 -2.30 2.23 -13.49
C GLY A 80 -3.45 2.16 -12.50
N THR A 81 -4.35 1.21 -12.74
CA THR A 81 -5.60 1.06 -11.99
C THR A 81 -5.37 0.83 -10.50
N LEU A 82 -4.51 -0.13 -10.14
CA LEU A 82 -4.27 -0.44 -8.72
C LEU A 82 -3.57 0.72 -8.01
N ASP A 83 -2.61 1.35 -8.68
CA ASP A 83 -1.91 2.49 -8.11
C ASP A 83 -2.86 3.67 -7.88
N ALA A 84 -3.81 3.89 -8.79
CA ALA A 84 -4.82 4.92 -8.64
C ALA A 84 -5.73 4.64 -7.43
N ILE A 85 -6.09 3.38 -7.20
CA ILE A 85 -6.87 2.97 -6.03
C ILE A 85 -6.09 3.24 -4.74
N HIS A 86 -4.82 2.87 -4.70
CA HIS A 86 -3.98 3.11 -3.52
C HIS A 86 -3.80 4.61 -3.25
N LEU A 87 -3.61 5.38 -4.30
CA LEU A 87 -3.44 6.83 -4.17
C LEU A 87 -4.73 7.50 -3.67
N SER A 88 -5.88 7.10 -4.20
CA SER A 88 -7.18 7.56 -3.72
C SER A 88 -7.38 7.20 -2.25
N SER A 89 -7.06 5.97 -1.87
CA SER A 89 -7.14 5.52 -0.47
C SER A 89 -6.27 6.36 0.44
N ALA A 90 -5.04 6.69 0.00
CA ALA A 90 -4.13 7.53 0.76
C ALA A 90 -4.72 8.93 0.99
N ARG A 91 -5.28 9.53 -0.04
CA ARG A 91 -5.90 10.85 0.09
C ARG A 91 -7.10 10.82 1.03
N ARG A 92 -7.99 9.85 0.84
CA ARG A 92 -9.22 9.76 1.61
C ARG A 92 -8.98 9.43 3.08
N SER A 93 -7.93 8.69 3.38
CA SER A 93 -7.54 8.39 4.75
C SER A 93 -6.76 9.54 5.41
N ARG A 94 -6.40 10.57 4.64
CA ARG A 94 -5.52 11.65 5.08
C ARG A 94 -4.17 11.11 5.57
N ALA A 95 -3.67 10.09 4.87
CA ALA A 95 -2.39 9.50 5.19
C ALA A 95 -1.28 10.55 5.04
N LEU A 96 -0.33 10.52 5.97
CA LEU A 96 0.82 11.43 5.93
C LEU A 96 1.88 10.92 4.95
N SER A 97 1.91 9.61 4.72
CA SER A 97 2.92 8.99 3.87
C SER A 97 2.33 7.86 3.05
N LEU A 98 2.93 7.63 1.89
CA LEU A 98 2.71 6.46 1.07
C LEU A 98 4.01 5.67 1.03
N VAL A 99 3.94 4.37 1.30
CA VAL A 99 5.10 3.49 1.21
C VAL A 99 5.11 2.85 -0.17
N THR A 100 6.10 3.17 -0.97
CA THR A 100 6.24 2.59 -2.31
C THR A 100 7.68 2.73 -2.82
N TYR A 101 8.09 1.75 -3.63
CA TYR A 101 9.34 1.81 -4.39
C TYR A 101 9.07 2.22 -5.85
N ASP A 102 7.82 2.32 -6.26
CA ASP A 102 7.44 2.69 -7.61
C ASP A 102 7.60 4.21 -7.80
N ARG A 103 8.43 4.59 -8.77
CA ARG A 103 8.74 6.00 -9.01
C ARG A 103 7.54 6.79 -9.55
N GLN A 104 6.73 6.19 -10.38
CA GLN A 104 5.56 6.85 -10.96
C GLN A 104 4.50 7.10 -9.91
N LEU A 105 4.22 6.09 -9.09
CA LEU A 105 3.28 6.25 -7.97
C LEU A 105 3.81 7.27 -6.95
N GLY A 106 5.10 7.20 -6.63
CA GLY A 106 5.73 8.15 -5.72
C GLY A 106 5.63 9.58 -6.21
N ARG A 107 5.85 9.80 -7.51
CA ARG A 107 5.71 11.14 -8.10
C ARG A 107 4.28 11.65 -8.00
N ALA A 108 3.31 10.82 -8.35
CA ALA A 108 1.90 11.19 -8.27
C ALA A 108 1.49 11.53 -6.83
N ALA A 109 1.98 10.76 -5.86
CA ALA A 109 1.71 11.04 -4.45
C ALA A 109 2.29 12.39 -4.01
N ARG A 110 3.53 12.66 -4.40
CA ARG A 110 4.17 13.94 -4.05
C ARG A 110 3.43 15.13 -4.66
N GLU A 111 2.93 15.00 -5.86
CA GLU A 111 2.13 16.05 -6.51
C GLU A 111 0.85 16.36 -5.72
N LEU A 112 0.36 15.40 -4.95
CA LEU A 112 -0.79 15.58 -4.08
C LEU A 112 -0.41 15.98 -2.65
N GLY A 113 0.88 16.23 -2.39
CA GLY A 113 1.35 16.62 -1.07
C GLY A 113 1.54 15.46 -0.10
N ILE A 114 1.58 14.24 -0.59
CA ILE A 114 1.76 13.03 0.25
C ILE A 114 3.25 12.66 0.25
N ARG A 115 3.80 12.45 1.43
CA ARG A 115 5.19 12.00 1.57
C ARG A 115 5.34 10.58 1.07
N VAL A 116 6.51 10.27 0.52
CA VAL A 116 6.80 8.93 0.03
C VAL A 116 7.93 8.35 0.87
N GLU A 117 7.74 7.12 1.32
CA GLU A 117 8.75 6.36 2.05
C GLU A 117 9.05 5.07 1.29
N ALA A 118 10.34 4.72 1.22
CA ALA A 118 10.82 3.49 0.58
C ALA A 118 11.75 2.77 1.56
N PRO A 119 11.19 1.97 2.49
CA PRO A 119 11.97 1.30 3.53
C PRO A 119 13.07 0.42 2.94
N GLY A 120 14.28 0.51 3.50
CA GLY A 120 15.43 -0.24 3.01
C GLY A 120 16.22 0.45 1.93
N LEU A 121 15.77 1.59 1.41
CA LEU A 121 16.56 2.43 0.53
C LEU A 121 17.23 3.54 1.34
N ALA A 122 18.50 3.73 1.10
CA ALA A 122 19.28 4.77 1.77
C ALA A 122 18.89 6.17 1.29
#